data_e8f5500fb1def433d38f71a2e47a4f75
#
_entry.id   e8f5500fb1def433d38f71a2e47a4f75
#
_cell.length_a   1.000
_cell.length_b   1.000
_cell.length_c   1.000
_cell.angle_alpha   90.00
_cell.angle_beta   90.00
_cell.angle_gamma   90.00
#
_symmetry.space_group_name_H-M   'P 1'
#
loop_
_entity.id
_entity.type
_entity.pdbx_description
1 polymer ?
#
loop_
_entity_poly.entity_id
_entity_poly.type
_entity_poly.pdbx_seq_one_letter_code
_entity_poly.pdbx_strand_id
1 'polypeptide(L)'
;MKHGITGSKQTPAILLVDSITEVESADQGKIVVSASHGGISSARFALEVPLALVFFNDAGIGKDEAGIAALEMLEDRGVPAACISHNSARIGDAQDMWDHGLISRVNQLAETAGIVVGEKLSLAALHFVGKSSAESDAQHSERCKRTAP
;
A
#
# COMPACT_ATOMS: atom_id res chain seq x y z
N MET A 1 -4.33 -12.03 11.72
CA MET A 1 -3.45 -12.98 11.06
C MET A 1 -2.49 -12.23 10.16
N LYS A 2 -1.26 -12.57 10.21
CA LYS A 2 -0.21 -11.92 9.42
C LYS A 2 0.33 -12.93 8.41
N HIS A 3 0.35 -12.56 7.13
CA HIS A 3 0.74 -13.46 6.05
C HIS A 3 1.55 -12.74 5.00
N GLY A 4 2.70 -13.29 4.63
CA GLY A 4 3.58 -12.71 3.62
C GLY A 4 3.38 -13.37 2.26
N ILE A 5 3.37 -12.56 1.21
CA ILE A 5 3.43 -13.01 -0.17
C ILE A 5 4.87 -12.79 -0.63
N THR A 6 5.53 -13.87 -1.01
CA THR A 6 6.95 -13.85 -1.35
C THR A 6 7.23 -13.08 -2.64
N GLY A 7 8.13 -12.09 -2.55
CA GLY A 7 8.76 -11.47 -3.70
C GLY A 7 10.21 -11.94 -3.80
N SER A 8 10.90 -11.58 -4.88
CA SER A 8 12.33 -11.80 -4.98
C SER A 8 13.07 -10.90 -3.97
N LYS A 9 14.33 -11.23 -3.66
CA LYS A 9 15.14 -10.45 -2.70
C LYS A 9 15.31 -8.98 -3.08
N GLN A 10 15.03 -8.60 -4.32
CA GLN A 10 15.21 -7.24 -4.84
C GLN A 10 13.91 -6.46 -4.95
N THR A 11 12.76 -7.07 -4.66
CA THR A 11 11.46 -6.41 -4.72
C THR A 11 10.81 -6.37 -3.34
N PRO A 12 10.03 -5.30 -3.03
CA PRO A 12 9.30 -5.25 -1.78
C PRO A 12 8.40 -6.46 -1.62
N ALA A 13 8.47 -7.13 -0.48
CA ALA A 13 7.53 -8.20 -0.15
C ALA A 13 6.15 -7.58 0.10
N ILE A 14 5.11 -8.34 -0.18
CA ILE A 14 3.73 -7.97 0.10
C ILE A 14 3.31 -8.67 1.39
N LEU A 15 2.82 -7.91 2.35
CA LEU A 15 2.41 -8.41 3.65
C LEU A 15 0.92 -8.19 3.85
N LEU A 16 0.19 -9.25 4.15
CA LEU A 16 -1.22 -9.18 4.50
C LEU A 16 -1.35 -9.19 6.03
N VAL A 17 -2.02 -8.20 6.58
CA VAL A 17 -2.28 -8.12 8.03
C VAL A 17 -3.75 -7.80 8.26
N ASP A 18 -4.39 -8.51 9.16
CA ASP A 18 -5.79 -8.24 9.51
C ASP A 18 -5.90 -6.92 10.28
N SER A 19 -4.84 -6.54 10.98
CA SER A 19 -4.74 -5.25 11.66
C SER A 19 -3.38 -4.61 11.40
N ILE A 20 -3.38 -3.29 11.20
CA ILE A 20 -2.14 -2.52 11.01
C ILE A 20 -1.20 -2.65 12.24
N THR A 21 -1.74 -2.97 13.39
CA THR A 21 -0.94 -3.15 14.61
C THR A 21 0.00 -4.37 14.54
N GLU A 22 -0.19 -5.26 13.57
CA GLU A 22 0.67 -6.42 13.36
C GLU A 22 1.97 -6.09 12.61
N VAL A 23 2.10 -4.87 12.06
CA VAL A 23 3.30 -4.44 11.35
C VAL A 23 4.43 -4.17 12.35
N GLU A 24 5.61 -4.67 12.05
CA GLU A 24 6.79 -4.59 12.89
C GLU A 24 7.94 -3.88 12.18
N SER A 25 8.99 -3.50 12.91
CA SER A 25 10.17 -2.85 12.35
C SER A 25 10.82 -3.64 11.22
N ALA A 26 10.78 -4.97 11.31
CA ALA A 26 11.32 -5.86 10.28
C ALA A 26 10.55 -5.77 8.95
N ASP A 27 9.36 -5.17 8.95
CA ASP A 27 8.52 -5.03 7.77
C ASP A 27 8.83 -3.76 6.96
N GLN A 28 9.87 -3.03 7.35
CA GLN A 28 10.32 -1.83 6.67
C GLN A 28 10.49 -2.07 5.16
N GLY A 29 9.97 -1.16 4.35
CA GLY A 29 10.08 -1.21 2.90
C GLY A 29 9.09 -2.15 2.21
N LYS A 30 8.23 -2.80 2.95
CA LYS A 30 7.23 -3.72 2.38
C LYS A 30 5.99 -2.98 1.88
N ILE A 31 5.23 -3.65 1.02
CA ILE A 31 3.87 -3.28 0.66
C ILE A 31 2.96 -3.95 1.68
N VAL A 32 2.15 -3.18 2.37
CA VAL A 32 1.26 -3.72 3.41
C VAL A 32 -0.20 -3.61 2.97
N VAL A 33 -0.89 -4.74 2.97
CA VAL A 33 -2.35 -4.81 2.81
C VAL A 33 -2.93 -4.99 4.20
N SER A 34 -3.46 -3.89 4.75
CA SER A 34 -4.05 -3.88 6.09
C SER A 34 -5.56 -3.90 6.00
N ALA A 35 -6.19 -4.81 6.72
CA ALA A 35 -7.64 -4.87 6.79
C ALA A 35 -8.24 -3.92 7.84
N SER A 36 -7.40 -3.12 8.49
CA SER A 36 -7.85 -2.02 9.35
C SER A 36 -8.53 -0.92 8.53
N HIS A 37 -9.39 -0.15 9.17
CA HIS A 37 -9.95 1.04 8.55
C HIS A 37 -8.85 2.07 8.23
N GLY A 38 -9.09 2.91 7.23
CA GLY A 38 -8.17 3.98 6.82
C GLY A 38 -8.28 5.25 7.65
N GLY A 39 -8.43 5.12 8.95
CA GLY A 39 -8.59 6.25 9.86
C GLY A 39 -7.27 6.75 10.44
N ILE A 40 -7.35 7.80 11.24
CA ILE A 40 -6.18 8.48 11.83
C ILE A 40 -5.35 7.53 12.70
N SER A 41 -5.99 6.71 13.52
CA SER A 41 -5.27 5.76 14.38
C SER A 41 -4.48 4.74 13.58
N SER A 42 -5.05 4.25 12.50
CA SER A 42 -4.37 3.31 11.60
C SER A 42 -3.17 3.96 10.93
N ALA A 43 -3.31 5.23 10.51
CA ALA A 43 -2.20 5.98 9.93
C ALA A 43 -1.03 6.11 10.89
N ARG A 44 -1.30 6.37 12.17
CA ARG A 44 -0.25 6.48 13.18
C ARG A 44 0.57 5.20 13.31
N PHE A 45 -0.10 4.04 13.32
CA PHE A 45 0.61 2.76 13.32
C PHE A 45 1.42 2.54 12.05
N ALA A 46 0.84 2.86 10.89
CA ALA A 46 1.53 2.71 9.62
C ALA A 46 2.78 3.60 9.52
N LEU A 47 2.76 4.77 10.16
CA LEU A 47 3.88 5.72 10.14
C LEU A 47 5.02 5.35 11.08
N GLU A 48 4.83 4.39 11.98
CA GLU A 48 5.88 3.90 12.87
C GLU A 48 6.96 3.12 12.11
N VAL A 49 6.62 2.58 10.94
CA VAL A 49 7.53 1.80 10.09
C VAL A 49 7.51 2.38 8.68
N PRO A 50 8.67 2.68 8.06
CA PRO A 50 8.70 3.16 6.68
C PRO A 50 8.22 2.07 5.72
N LEU A 51 7.03 2.24 5.15
CA LEU A 51 6.41 1.29 4.22
C LEU A 51 6.50 1.81 2.79
N ALA A 52 6.58 0.90 1.81
CA ALA A 52 6.65 1.27 0.40
C ALA A 52 5.27 1.67 -0.15
N LEU A 53 4.22 1.03 0.33
CA LEU A 53 2.83 1.24 -0.08
C LEU A 53 1.93 0.59 0.96
N VAL A 54 0.83 1.23 1.30
CA VAL A 54 -0.12 0.65 2.27
C VAL A 54 -1.56 0.77 1.77
N PHE A 55 -2.31 -0.30 1.97
CA PHE A 55 -3.74 -0.36 1.68
C PHE A 55 -4.52 -0.52 2.98
N PHE A 56 -5.66 0.15 3.06
CA PHE A 56 -6.61 0.03 4.17
C PHE A 56 -8.00 -0.29 3.62
N ASN A 57 -8.93 -0.66 4.49
CA ASN A 57 -10.34 -0.74 4.14
C ASN A 57 -10.97 0.63 4.37
N ASP A 58 -11.81 1.13 3.44
CA ASP A 58 -12.43 2.43 3.58
C ASP A 58 -13.53 2.48 4.66
N ALA A 59 -13.92 1.31 5.17
CA ALA A 59 -14.93 1.18 6.23
C ALA A 59 -16.25 1.92 5.91
N GLY A 60 -16.57 2.07 4.63
CA GLY A 60 -17.74 2.84 4.20
C GLY A 60 -17.52 4.35 4.21
N ILE A 61 -16.29 4.80 4.41
CA ILE A 61 -15.84 6.19 4.54
C ILE A 61 -16.39 6.87 5.80
N GLY A 62 -17.68 6.83 6.04
CA GLY A 62 -18.29 7.32 7.27
C GLY A 62 -18.32 8.84 7.40
N LYS A 63 -18.67 9.31 8.59
CA LYS A 63 -18.78 10.73 8.93
C LYS A 63 -17.41 11.42 8.85
N ASP A 64 -17.39 12.59 8.24
CA ASP A 64 -16.18 13.43 8.08
C ASP A 64 -15.05 12.69 7.35
N GLU A 65 -15.40 11.71 6.52
CA GLU A 65 -14.45 10.88 5.76
C GLU A 65 -13.46 10.13 6.67
N ALA A 66 -13.88 9.78 7.88
CA ALA A 66 -13.01 9.16 8.89
C ALA A 66 -12.37 7.86 8.40
N GLY A 67 -13.05 7.11 7.55
CA GLY A 67 -12.54 5.83 7.03
C GLY A 67 -11.39 5.96 6.01
N ILE A 68 -11.11 7.17 5.53
CA ILE A 68 -10.04 7.41 4.55
C ILE A 68 -9.06 8.51 4.99
N ALA A 69 -9.17 8.98 6.23
CA ALA A 69 -8.33 10.08 6.75
C ALA A 69 -6.83 9.74 6.74
N ALA A 70 -6.46 8.46 6.78
CA ALA A 70 -5.08 8.02 6.74
C ALA A 70 -4.37 8.41 5.44
N LEU A 71 -5.11 8.51 4.33
CA LEU A 71 -4.53 8.80 3.02
C LEU A 71 -3.78 10.13 3.00
N GLU A 72 -4.39 11.18 3.58
CA GLU A 72 -3.77 12.49 3.66
C GLU A 72 -2.57 12.50 4.60
N MET A 73 -2.68 11.86 5.76
CA MET A 73 -1.58 11.77 6.72
C MET A 73 -0.36 11.07 6.13
N LEU A 74 -0.59 9.99 5.39
CA LEU A 74 0.49 9.24 4.76
C LEU A 74 1.10 10.01 3.58
N GLU A 75 0.29 10.74 2.83
CA GLU A 75 0.76 11.61 1.76
C GLU A 75 1.72 12.67 2.29
N ASP A 76 1.38 13.31 3.42
CA ASP A 76 2.22 14.33 4.06
C ASP A 76 3.58 13.77 4.50
N ARG A 77 3.67 12.47 4.70
CA ARG A 77 4.90 11.78 5.09
C ARG A 77 5.59 11.05 3.94
N GLY A 78 5.10 11.24 2.70
CA GLY A 78 5.73 10.66 1.52
C GLY A 78 5.41 9.19 1.28
N VAL A 79 4.33 8.66 1.85
CA VAL A 79 3.95 7.24 1.72
C VAL A 79 2.74 7.09 0.79
N PRO A 80 2.89 6.37 -0.34
CA PRO A 80 1.74 6.03 -1.19
C PRO A 80 0.76 5.15 -0.43
N ALA A 81 -0.52 5.47 -0.52
CA ALA A 81 -1.58 4.74 0.18
C ALA A 81 -2.88 4.75 -0.61
N ALA A 82 -3.67 3.71 -0.43
CA ALA A 82 -4.97 3.57 -1.04
C ALA A 82 -5.94 2.88 -0.08
N CYS A 83 -7.22 3.06 -0.31
CA CYS A 83 -8.27 2.37 0.42
C CYS A 83 -9.05 1.45 -0.50
N ILE A 84 -9.55 0.36 0.08
CA ILE A 84 -10.31 -0.68 -0.58
C ILE A 84 -11.77 -0.55 -0.17
N SER A 85 -12.67 -0.68 -1.13
CA SER A 85 -14.11 -0.57 -0.90
C SER A 85 -14.59 -1.62 0.12
N HIS A 86 -15.29 -1.16 1.14
CA HIS A 86 -15.92 -2.04 2.13
C HIS A 86 -16.97 -2.97 1.51
N ASN A 87 -17.52 -2.59 0.35
CA ASN A 87 -18.47 -3.42 -0.40
C ASN A 87 -17.78 -4.58 -1.12
N SER A 88 -16.48 -4.45 -1.42
CA SER A 88 -15.74 -5.47 -2.16
C SER A 88 -15.03 -6.46 -1.23
N ALA A 89 -14.73 -6.07 -0.01
CA ALA A 89 -13.99 -6.92 0.93
C ALA A 89 -14.30 -6.55 2.38
N ARG A 90 -14.22 -7.54 3.25
CA ARG A 90 -14.53 -7.37 4.67
C ARG A 90 -13.42 -6.65 5.40
N ILE A 91 -13.81 -5.69 6.23
CA ILE A 91 -12.89 -5.10 7.20
C ILE A 91 -12.42 -6.19 8.18
N GLY A 92 -11.15 -6.16 8.55
CA GLY A 92 -10.58 -7.17 9.46
C GLY A 92 -10.15 -8.46 8.79
N ASP A 93 -10.32 -8.60 7.47
CA ASP A 93 -9.96 -9.81 6.71
C ASP A 93 -9.07 -9.45 5.52
N ALA A 94 -7.76 -9.49 5.73
CA ALA A 94 -6.79 -9.11 4.69
C ALA A 94 -6.78 -10.08 3.51
N GLN A 95 -7.07 -11.35 3.74
CA GLN A 95 -7.14 -12.33 2.66
C GLN A 95 -8.32 -12.03 1.72
N ASP A 96 -9.48 -11.67 2.29
CA ASP A 96 -10.63 -11.27 1.49
C ASP A 96 -10.33 -10.01 0.67
N MET A 97 -9.62 -9.05 1.26
CA MET A 97 -9.16 -7.85 0.54
C MET A 97 -8.25 -8.22 -0.62
N TRP A 98 -7.33 -9.15 -0.44
CA TRP A 98 -6.44 -9.61 -1.49
C TRP A 98 -7.20 -10.31 -2.62
N ASP A 99 -8.14 -11.18 -2.26
CA ASP A 99 -8.87 -12.00 -3.24
C ASP A 99 -9.95 -11.21 -4.00
N HIS A 100 -10.60 -10.24 -3.36
CA HIS A 100 -11.78 -9.57 -3.91
C HIS A 100 -11.74 -8.04 -3.87
N GLY A 101 -10.77 -7.45 -3.17
CA GLY A 101 -10.74 -6.03 -2.91
C GLY A 101 -10.62 -5.17 -4.16
N LEU A 102 -11.44 -4.11 -4.23
CA LEU A 102 -11.40 -3.09 -5.28
C LEU A 102 -11.01 -1.75 -4.67
N ILE A 103 -10.11 -1.05 -5.33
CA ILE A 103 -9.61 0.25 -4.85
C ILE A 103 -10.73 1.29 -4.97
N SER A 104 -11.03 1.96 -3.86
CA SER A 104 -12.07 2.98 -3.80
C SER A 104 -11.50 4.40 -3.70
N ARG A 105 -10.32 4.56 -3.11
CA ARG A 105 -9.65 5.86 -2.98
C ARG A 105 -8.15 5.68 -3.03
N VAL A 106 -7.45 6.71 -3.54
CA VAL A 106 -5.99 6.75 -3.59
C VAL A 106 -5.52 8.11 -3.11
N ASN A 107 -4.34 8.17 -2.46
CA ASN A 107 -3.70 9.46 -2.27
C ASN A 107 -2.93 9.83 -3.54
N GLN A 108 -2.40 11.04 -3.62
CA GLN A 108 -1.75 11.51 -4.83
C GLN A 108 -0.47 10.73 -5.16
N LEU A 109 0.26 10.29 -4.16
CA LEU A 109 1.48 9.51 -4.35
C LEU A 109 1.15 8.14 -4.97
N ALA A 110 0.08 7.50 -4.52
CA ALA A 110 -0.39 6.24 -5.10
C ALA A 110 -0.86 6.44 -6.55
N GLU A 111 -1.60 7.51 -6.81
CA GLU A 111 -2.05 7.85 -8.15
C GLU A 111 -0.86 8.06 -9.09
N THR A 112 0.13 8.82 -8.66
CA THR A 112 1.36 9.05 -9.43
C THR A 112 2.12 7.75 -9.70
N ALA A 113 2.05 6.80 -8.77
CA ALA A 113 2.66 5.47 -8.93
C ALA A 113 1.86 4.53 -9.85
N GLY A 114 0.71 4.98 -10.36
CA GLY A 114 -0.10 4.20 -11.30
C GLY A 114 -1.21 3.38 -10.69
N ILE A 115 -1.53 3.62 -9.42
CA ILE A 115 -2.64 2.93 -8.74
C ILE A 115 -3.94 3.65 -9.06
N VAL A 116 -4.93 2.91 -9.55
CA VAL A 116 -6.16 3.47 -10.12
C VAL A 116 -7.39 2.99 -9.33
N VAL A 117 -8.30 3.92 -9.03
CA VAL A 117 -9.61 3.59 -8.44
C VAL A 117 -10.36 2.64 -9.36
N GLY A 118 -10.96 1.61 -8.78
CA GLY A 118 -11.69 0.57 -9.51
C GLY A 118 -10.85 -0.66 -9.87
N GLU A 119 -9.53 -0.58 -9.75
CA GLU A 119 -8.64 -1.70 -10.01
C GLU A 119 -8.67 -2.70 -8.84
N LYS A 120 -8.41 -3.98 -9.14
CA LYS A 120 -8.23 -4.98 -8.09
C LYS A 120 -6.98 -4.69 -7.29
N LEU A 121 -7.09 -4.79 -5.97
CA LEU A 121 -5.96 -4.62 -5.05
C LEU A 121 -4.76 -5.49 -5.44
N SER A 122 -4.99 -6.77 -5.66
CA SER A 122 -3.91 -7.71 -5.97
C SER A 122 -3.16 -7.34 -7.25
N LEU A 123 -3.87 -6.89 -8.28
CA LEU A 123 -3.25 -6.45 -9.53
C LEU A 123 -2.46 -5.16 -9.32
N ALA A 124 -3.00 -4.21 -8.57
CA ALA A 124 -2.32 -2.95 -8.27
C ALA A 124 -1.03 -3.19 -7.48
N ALA A 125 -1.07 -4.04 -6.46
CA ALA A 125 0.10 -4.36 -5.64
C ALA A 125 1.19 -5.06 -6.46
N LEU A 126 0.82 -6.03 -7.27
CA LEU A 126 1.77 -6.75 -8.12
C LEU A 126 2.37 -5.84 -9.20
N HIS A 127 1.57 -4.96 -9.78
CA HIS A 127 2.03 -3.98 -10.75
C HIS A 127 3.02 -2.99 -10.11
N PHE A 128 2.73 -2.53 -8.90
CA PHE A 128 3.62 -1.64 -8.14
C PHE A 128 4.99 -2.31 -7.90
N VAL A 129 5.01 -3.57 -7.52
CA VAL A 129 6.24 -4.36 -7.36
C VAL A 129 7.03 -4.39 -8.65
N GLY A 130 6.40 -4.73 -9.77
CA GLY A 130 7.05 -4.80 -11.08
C GLY A 130 7.59 -3.44 -11.53
N LYS A 131 6.83 -2.37 -11.35
CA LYS A 131 7.23 -1.01 -11.71
C LYS A 131 8.40 -0.53 -10.85
N SER A 132 8.37 -0.78 -9.54
CA SER A 132 9.47 -0.42 -8.63
C SER A 132 10.77 -1.11 -9.04
N SER A 133 10.73 -2.39 -9.39
CA SER A 133 11.87 -3.13 -9.90
C SER A 133 12.40 -2.56 -11.22
N ALA A 134 11.51 -2.24 -12.17
CA ALA A 134 11.86 -1.65 -13.45
C ALA A 134 12.46 -0.25 -13.30
N GLU A 135 11.92 0.59 -12.43
CA GLU A 135 12.47 1.91 -12.15
C GLU A 135 13.86 1.84 -11.52
N SER A 136 14.09 0.89 -10.62
CA SER A 136 15.40 0.65 -10.03
C SER A 136 16.43 0.28 -11.10
N ASP A 137 16.10 -0.60 -12.02
CA ASP A 137 16.96 -0.98 -13.12
C ASP A 137 17.20 0.19 -14.09
N ALA A 138 16.16 0.96 -14.40
CA ALA A 138 16.26 2.14 -15.26
C ALA A 138 17.13 3.22 -14.65
N GLN A 139 16.99 3.49 -13.35
CA GLN A 139 17.81 4.46 -12.64
C GLN A 139 19.29 4.05 -12.61
N HIS A 140 19.54 2.78 -12.41
CA HIS A 140 20.88 2.24 -12.43
C HIS A 140 21.52 2.41 -13.83
N SER A 141 20.79 2.12 -14.89
CA SER A 141 21.22 2.31 -16.28
C SER A 141 21.50 3.78 -16.60
N GLU A 142 20.66 4.70 -16.16
CA GLU A 142 20.84 6.13 -16.36
C GLU A 142 22.07 6.67 -15.61
N ARG A 143 22.33 6.19 -14.40
CA ARG A 143 23.53 6.57 -13.65
C ARG A 143 24.80 6.15 -14.39
N CYS A 144 24.80 4.96 -14.95
CA CYS A 144 25.94 4.51 -15.77
C CYS A 144 26.13 5.37 -17.01
N LYS A 145 25.05 5.84 -17.64
CA LYS A 145 25.10 6.72 -18.80
C LYS A 145 25.58 8.14 -18.44
N ARG A 146 25.23 8.65 -17.26
CA ARG A 146 25.60 9.97 -16.77
C ARG A 146 27.07 10.07 -16.35
N THR A 147 27.66 8.97 -15.94
CA THR A 147 29.06 8.90 -15.54
C THR A 147 30.00 8.67 -16.72
N ALA A 148 29.47 8.39 -17.89
CA ALA A 148 30.28 8.36 -19.15
C ALA A 148 30.46 9.79 -19.67
N PRO A 149 31.67 10.28 -19.82
CA PRO A 149 31.91 11.61 -20.38
C PRO A 149 31.46 11.74 -21.84
#